data_0a6648a02a40eab52562c1cf175b8e11
#
_entry.id   0a6648a02a40eab52562c1cf175b8e11
#
_cell.length_a   1.000
_cell.length_b   1.000
_cell.length_c   1.000
_cell.angle_alpha   90.00
_cell.angle_beta   90.00
_cell.angle_gamma   90.00
#
_symmetry.space_group_name_H-M   'P 1'
#
loop_
_entity.id
_entity.type
_entity.pdbx_description
1 polymer ?
#
loop_
_entity_poly.entity_id
_entity_poly.type
_entity_poly.pdbx_seq_one_letter_code
_entity_poly.pdbx_strand_id
1 'polypeptide(L)'
;MDTRLELYQKIIAVYYENGGIYGAPKIAGALNKSGIKCSVSTVSRAMKLLGIMSIVPKRFRRRASSMTPAEKKLIVNLVKDMKADRVNRIWTTDISYIKTAKEGFFYLITYIDTYSRAVVGWGLESTQTARQVISVLDSAVKHRNPPPGLIIHSDKGSQMRSWEYRVYLKKHKFIASYTSLDHSCDENAAHESFHALIKKECIYLKKPDTYGEAYLMIHEYIDNFYNPVRIHSSLNYLSPLDFEAVYL
;
A
#
# COMPACT_ATOMS: atom_id res chain seq x y z
N MET A 1 14.45 25.48 30.99
CA MET A 1 13.22 24.78 30.50
C MET A 1 13.47 23.28 30.49
N ASP A 2 12.49 22.50 30.92
CA ASP A 2 12.70 21.04 30.99
C ASP A 2 12.65 20.44 29.59
N THR A 3 13.81 20.08 29.05
CA THR A 3 14.01 19.46 27.71
C THR A 3 13.11 18.24 27.50
N ARG A 4 12.67 17.61 28.61
CA ARG A 4 11.78 16.47 28.59
C ARG A 4 10.34 16.88 28.28
N LEU A 5 9.86 18.01 28.82
CA LEU A 5 8.52 18.54 28.59
C LEU A 5 8.35 18.95 27.12
N GLU A 6 9.35 19.62 26.56
CA GLU A 6 9.37 20.00 25.15
C GLU A 6 9.29 18.77 24.22
N LEU A 7 10.04 17.71 24.55
CA LEU A 7 9.99 16.46 23.79
C LEU A 7 8.58 15.84 23.85
N TYR A 8 7.93 15.85 25.01
CA TYR A 8 6.58 15.29 25.18
C TYR A 8 5.55 16.09 24.36
N GLN A 9 5.62 17.40 24.35
CA GLN A 9 4.74 18.25 23.52
C GLN A 9 4.91 17.93 22.03
N LYS A 10 6.13 17.73 21.56
CA LYS A 10 6.41 17.37 20.16
C LYS A 10 5.92 15.95 19.82
N ILE A 11 6.05 14.99 20.74
CA ILE A 11 5.48 13.65 20.57
C ILE A 11 3.95 13.72 20.44
N ILE A 12 3.29 14.51 21.27
CA ILE A 12 1.84 14.72 21.24
C ILE A 12 1.43 15.38 19.92
N ALA A 13 2.14 16.42 19.47
CA ALA A 13 1.85 17.09 18.20
C ALA A 13 1.91 16.10 17.03
N VAL A 14 3.03 15.39 16.85
CA VAL A 14 3.18 14.37 15.79
C VAL A 14 2.12 13.28 15.89
N TYR A 15 1.73 12.86 17.09
CA TYR A 15 0.69 11.84 17.28
C TYR A 15 -0.67 12.33 16.77
N TYR A 16 -1.12 13.53 17.16
CA TYR A 16 -2.43 14.07 16.75
C TYR A 16 -2.46 14.54 15.30
N GLU A 17 -1.40 15.15 14.79
CA GLU A 17 -1.26 15.52 13.37
C GLU A 17 -1.45 14.32 12.44
N ASN A 18 -1.06 13.13 12.89
CA ASN A 18 -1.23 11.88 12.14
C ASN A 18 -2.43 11.03 12.62
N GLY A 19 -3.45 11.66 13.22
CA GLY A 19 -4.69 11.01 13.60
C GLY A 19 -4.54 9.83 14.56
N GLY A 20 -3.48 9.79 15.37
CA GLY A 20 -3.21 8.68 16.31
C GLY A 20 -2.69 7.38 15.66
N ILE A 21 -2.45 7.37 14.35
CA ILE A 21 -2.01 6.20 13.59
C ILE A 21 -0.54 5.84 13.89
N TYR A 22 0.31 6.86 14.16
CA TYR A 22 1.74 6.65 14.37
C TYR A 22 2.04 6.07 15.75
N GLY A 23 2.77 4.94 15.76
CA GLY A 23 3.38 4.40 16.99
C GLY A 23 4.79 4.92 17.19
N ALA A 24 5.42 4.52 18.30
CA ALA A 24 6.74 5.01 18.71
C ALA A 24 7.83 4.98 17.61
N PRO A 25 7.95 3.96 16.75
CA PRO A 25 8.96 3.97 15.68
C PRO A 25 8.76 5.11 14.66
N LYS A 26 7.52 5.38 14.24
CA LYS A 26 7.22 6.43 13.26
C LYS A 26 7.33 7.82 13.87
N ILE A 27 6.88 8.01 15.11
CA ILE A 27 7.04 9.27 15.84
C ILE A 27 8.53 9.59 16.04
N ALA A 28 9.34 8.60 16.44
CA ALA A 28 10.78 8.80 16.56
C ALA A 28 11.42 9.14 15.19
N GLY A 29 11.01 8.47 14.12
CA GLY A 29 11.46 8.77 12.76
C GLY A 29 11.12 10.20 12.33
N ALA A 30 9.88 10.64 12.53
CA ALA A 30 9.43 12.00 12.21
C ALA A 30 10.19 13.06 13.00
N LEU A 31 10.37 12.87 14.31
CA LEU A 31 11.13 13.79 15.16
C LEU A 31 12.60 13.87 14.76
N ASN A 32 13.24 12.73 14.46
CA ASN A 32 14.64 12.73 14.00
C ASN A 32 14.79 13.45 12.65
N LYS A 33 13.82 13.29 11.73
CA LYS A 33 13.80 14.02 10.45
C LYS A 33 13.68 15.54 10.65
N SER A 34 12.95 15.98 11.68
CA SER A 34 12.87 17.41 12.06
C SER A 34 14.03 17.90 12.95
N GLY A 35 15.11 17.14 13.06
CA GLY A 35 16.31 17.52 13.81
C GLY A 35 16.27 17.21 15.31
N ILE A 36 15.22 16.57 15.81
CA ILE A 36 15.06 16.24 17.23
C ILE A 36 15.52 14.81 17.47
N LYS A 37 16.77 14.64 17.91
CA LYS A 37 17.35 13.31 18.16
C LYS A 37 16.68 12.60 19.32
N CYS A 38 15.95 11.50 19.03
CA CYS A 38 15.33 10.65 20.03
C CYS A 38 15.31 9.18 19.60
N SER A 39 15.40 8.29 20.58
CA SER A 39 15.31 6.84 20.32
C SER A 39 13.86 6.38 20.35
N VAL A 40 13.56 5.25 19.65
CA VAL A 40 12.24 4.61 19.70
C VAL A 40 11.84 4.24 21.14
N SER A 41 12.79 3.78 21.96
CA SER A 41 12.54 3.44 23.37
C SER A 41 12.19 4.67 24.21
N THR A 42 12.76 5.83 23.92
CA THR A 42 12.42 7.10 24.60
C THR A 42 11.01 7.51 24.26
N VAL A 43 10.65 7.51 22.96
CA VAL A 43 9.29 7.82 22.50
C VAL A 43 8.27 6.82 23.06
N SER A 44 8.58 5.52 23.06
CA SER A 44 7.69 4.49 23.62
C SER A 44 7.38 4.68 25.10
N ARG A 45 8.40 5.05 25.90
CA ARG A 45 8.20 5.39 27.32
C ARG A 45 7.38 6.65 27.50
N ALA A 46 7.66 7.69 26.70
CA ALA A 46 6.88 8.93 26.73
C ALA A 46 5.40 8.68 26.36
N MET A 47 5.13 7.94 25.29
CA MET A 47 3.76 7.57 24.91
C MET A 47 3.03 6.84 26.02
N LYS A 48 3.70 5.90 26.69
CA LYS A 48 3.11 5.20 27.84
C LYS A 48 2.78 6.13 29.01
N LEU A 49 3.66 7.08 29.33
CA LEU A 49 3.43 8.09 30.39
C LEU A 49 2.29 9.04 30.04
N LEU A 50 2.17 9.41 28.75
CA LEU A 50 1.12 10.28 28.23
C LEU A 50 -0.22 9.58 28.01
N GLY A 51 -0.30 8.26 28.23
CA GLY A 51 -1.51 7.47 28.00
C GLY A 51 -1.92 7.36 26.55
N ILE A 52 -1.02 7.64 25.58
CA ILE A 52 -1.29 7.57 24.14
C ILE A 52 -0.69 6.30 23.53
N MET A 53 -1.44 5.70 22.61
CA MET A 53 -0.99 4.53 21.85
C MET A 53 -1.52 4.59 20.43
N SER A 54 -0.80 3.96 19.47
CA SER A 54 -1.31 3.84 18.11
C SER A 54 -2.66 3.11 18.10
N ILE A 55 -3.63 3.70 17.42
CA ILE A 55 -4.97 3.14 17.24
C ILE A 55 -5.00 1.94 16.30
N VAL A 56 -3.87 1.58 15.67
CA VAL A 56 -3.75 0.47 14.71
C VAL A 56 -3.59 -0.87 15.44
N PRO A 57 -4.54 -1.83 15.31
CA PRO A 57 -4.47 -3.12 16.01
C PRO A 57 -3.36 -4.04 15.49
N LYS A 58 -2.86 -4.96 16.35
CA LYS A 58 -1.85 -5.97 15.99
C LYS A 58 -2.42 -7.09 15.11
N ARG A 59 -1.60 -7.63 14.17
CA ARG A 59 -1.97 -8.61 13.11
C ARG A 59 -2.48 -9.98 13.59
N PHE A 60 -3.44 -10.56 12.81
CA PHE A 60 -3.78 -12.00 12.81
C PHE A 60 -3.33 -12.68 11.49
N ARG A 61 -2.82 -13.94 11.52
CA ARG A 61 -2.35 -14.72 10.36
C ARG A 61 -3.47 -15.51 9.68
N ARG A 62 -3.55 -15.56 8.35
CA ARG A 62 -4.46 -16.39 7.54
C ARG A 62 -3.75 -17.59 6.87
N ARG A 63 -4.51 -18.66 6.54
CA ARG A 63 -4.06 -19.88 5.85
C ARG A 63 -4.35 -19.80 4.33
N ALA A 64 -3.55 -20.56 3.52
CA ALA A 64 -3.54 -20.56 2.05
C ALA A 64 -4.46 -21.64 1.41
N SER A 65 -4.84 -21.48 0.14
CA SER A 65 -5.67 -22.41 -0.66
C SER A 65 -4.91 -23.01 -1.86
N SER A 66 -5.38 -24.16 -2.43
CA SER A 66 -4.66 -25.05 -3.35
C SER A 66 -5.03 -24.91 -4.85
N MET A 67 -4.12 -25.30 -5.78
CA MET A 67 -4.21 -25.23 -7.26
C MET A 67 -3.81 -26.51 -7.97
N THR A 68 -4.24 -26.69 -9.24
CA THR A 68 -4.05 -27.87 -10.08
C THR A 68 -2.77 -27.86 -10.94
N PRO A 69 -2.24 -29.04 -11.38
CA PRO A 69 -0.95 -29.14 -12.09
C PRO A 69 -0.86 -28.50 -13.48
N ALA A 70 -1.96 -28.40 -14.23
CA ALA A 70 -1.98 -27.82 -15.58
C ALA A 70 -1.83 -26.28 -15.59
N GLU A 71 -2.29 -25.62 -14.54
CA GLU A 71 -2.15 -24.16 -14.37
C GLU A 71 -0.71 -23.77 -14.03
N LYS A 72 0.10 -24.71 -13.59
CA LYS A 72 1.49 -24.47 -13.14
C LYS A 72 2.45 -24.11 -14.28
N LYS A 73 2.22 -24.59 -15.52
CA LYS A 73 3.14 -24.44 -16.66
C LYS A 73 3.14 -23.05 -17.34
N LEU A 74 2.10 -22.23 -17.15
CA LEU A 74 1.92 -20.94 -17.86
C LEU A 74 2.34 -19.71 -17.03
N ILE A 75 2.86 -19.93 -15.82
CA ILE A 75 3.03 -18.88 -14.85
C ILE A 75 4.51 -18.70 -14.55
N VAL A 76 5.06 -17.62 -15.07
CA VAL A 76 6.47 -17.24 -14.81
C VAL A 76 6.47 -16.14 -13.77
N ASN A 77 7.17 -16.37 -12.67
CA ASN A 77 7.52 -15.32 -11.72
C ASN A 77 8.83 -14.66 -12.14
N LEU A 78 8.72 -13.47 -12.69
CA LEU A 78 9.88 -12.71 -13.16
C LEU A 78 10.51 -11.85 -12.06
N VAL A 79 9.84 -11.70 -10.91
CA VAL A 79 10.28 -10.77 -9.85
C VAL A 79 10.81 -11.46 -8.59
N LYS A 80 10.83 -12.80 -8.58
CA LYS A 80 11.23 -13.59 -7.40
C LYS A 80 12.59 -13.15 -6.82
N ASP A 81 13.56 -12.92 -7.69
CA ASP A 81 14.93 -12.53 -7.31
C ASP A 81 15.26 -11.09 -7.77
N MET A 82 14.24 -10.33 -8.19
CA MET A 82 14.41 -8.98 -8.72
C MET A 82 13.97 -7.95 -7.69
N LYS A 83 14.85 -7.00 -7.37
CA LYS A 83 14.47 -5.78 -6.66
C LYS A 83 14.31 -4.65 -7.68
N ALA A 84 13.23 -3.87 -7.53
CA ALA A 84 13.10 -2.65 -8.32
C ALA A 84 14.24 -1.69 -7.95
N ASP A 85 14.93 -1.18 -8.95
CA ASP A 85 16.07 -0.27 -8.86
C ASP A 85 15.68 1.19 -9.16
N ARG A 86 14.45 1.40 -9.67
CA ARG A 86 13.89 2.70 -10.01
C ARG A 86 12.37 2.66 -10.06
N VAL A 87 11.74 3.81 -10.08
CA VAL A 87 10.28 3.96 -10.29
C VAL A 87 9.87 3.42 -11.66
N ASN A 88 8.65 2.95 -11.74
CA ASN A 88 8.05 2.40 -12.97
C ASN A 88 8.81 1.19 -13.55
N ARG A 89 9.57 0.46 -12.71
CA ARG A 89 10.21 -0.80 -13.10
C ARG A 89 9.32 -1.99 -12.87
N ILE A 90 8.71 -2.05 -11.70
CA ILE A 90 7.80 -3.14 -11.29
C ILE A 90 6.61 -2.52 -10.57
N TRP A 91 5.41 -2.72 -11.11
CA TRP A 91 4.17 -2.46 -10.38
C TRP A 91 3.55 -3.78 -9.95
N THR A 92 3.12 -3.84 -8.72
CA THR A 92 2.30 -4.95 -8.23
C THR A 92 0.82 -4.57 -8.27
N THR A 93 -0.08 -5.53 -8.43
CA THR A 93 -1.52 -5.34 -8.36
C THR A 93 -2.19 -6.43 -7.53
N ASP A 94 -3.22 -6.04 -6.81
CA ASP A 94 -4.08 -6.96 -6.03
C ASP A 94 -5.47 -6.34 -5.84
N ILE A 95 -6.43 -7.18 -5.48
CA ILE A 95 -7.82 -6.80 -5.26
C ILE A 95 -8.20 -7.12 -3.82
N SER A 96 -8.66 -6.11 -3.08
CA SER A 96 -9.11 -6.27 -1.71
C SER A 96 -10.60 -5.98 -1.55
N TYR A 97 -11.25 -6.67 -0.62
CA TYR A 97 -12.66 -6.45 -0.30
C TYR A 97 -12.82 -5.32 0.72
N ILE A 98 -13.71 -4.38 0.41
CA ILE A 98 -14.14 -3.30 1.30
C ILE A 98 -15.61 -3.54 1.63
N LYS A 99 -15.92 -3.70 2.91
CA LYS A 99 -17.29 -3.89 3.39
C LYS A 99 -17.87 -2.55 3.79
N THR A 100 -19.04 -2.23 3.29
CA THR A 100 -19.90 -1.14 3.78
C THR A 100 -21.03 -1.70 4.63
N ALA A 101 -21.60 -0.89 5.51
CA ALA A 101 -22.65 -1.37 6.40
C ALA A 101 -24.00 -1.56 5.68
N LYS A 102 -24.32 -0.71 4.68
CA LYS A 102 -25.64 -0.69 4.01
C LYS A 102 -25.64 -1.33 2.64
N GLU A 103 -24.52 -1.26 1.89
CA GLU A 103 -24.48 -1.62 0.46
C GLU A 103 -23.64 -2.89 0.17
N GLY A 104 -23.10 -3.54 1.22
CA GLY A 104 -22.39 -4.82 1.08
C GLY A 104 -20.90 -4.66 0.77
N PHE A 105 -20.39 -5.44 -0.20
CA PHE A 105 -18.95 -5.51 -0.51
C PHE A 105 -18.62 -4.82 -1.82
N PHE A 106 -17.53 -4.07 -1.82
CA PHE A 106 -16.90 -3.49 -2.99
C PHE A 106 -15.45 -4.02 -3.13
N TYR A 107 -14.86 -3.83 -4.30
CA TYR A 107 -13.55 -4.36 -4.66
C TYR A 107 -12.58 -3.18 -4.85
N LEU A 108 -11.63 -3.06 -3.95
CA LEU A 108 -10.53 -2.09 -4.08
C LEU A 108 -9.44 -2.72 -4.93
N ILE A 109 -9.30 -2.26 -6.16
CA ILE A 109 -8.23 -2.61 -7.09
C ILE A 109 -7.12 -1.59 -6.90
N THR A 110 -5.87 -2.05 -6.74
CA THR A 110 -4.73 -1.16 -6.54
C THR A 110 -3.52 -1.58 -7.38
N TYR A 111 -2.77 -0.61 -7.85
CA TYR A 111 -1.44 -0.76 -8.45
C TYR A 111 -0.43 -0.01 -7.60
N ILE A 112 0.66 -0.65 -7.22
CA ILE A 112 1.69 -0.10 -6.34
C ILE A 112 3.05 -0.22 -7.02
N ASP A 113 3.78 0.88 -7.13
CA ASP A 113 5.18 0.85 -7.51
C ASP A 113 6.01 0.24 -6.37
N THR A 114 6.75 -0.83 -6.67
CA THR A 114 7.48 -1.57 -5.64
C THR A 114 8.72 -0.82 -5.16
N TYR A 115 9.27 0.10 -5.94
CA TYR A 115 10.44 0.89 -5.58
C TYR A 115 10.08 2.00 -4.58
N SER A 116 9.09 2.83 -4.93
CA SER A 116 8.67 3.97 -4.12
C SER A 116 7.57 3.66 -3.11
N ARG A 117 6.92 2.50 -3.21
CA ARG A 117 5.71 2.14 -2.46
C ARG A 117 4.51 3.02 -2.77
N ALA A 118 4.59 3.89 -3.77
CA ALA A 118 3.48 4.74 -4.19
C ALA A 118 2.32 3.91 -4.74
N VAL A 119 1.11 4.21 -4.35
CA VAL A 119 -0.10 3.73 -5.02
C VAL A 119 -0.24 4.55 -6.29
N VAL A 120 0.11 3.96 -7.43
CA VAL A 120 0.14 4.61 -8.74
C VAL A 120 -1.22 4.59 -9.44
N GLY A 121 -2.12 3.73 -8.99
CA GLY A 121 -3.50 3.66 -9.45
C GLY A 121 -4.38 2.89 -8.48
N TRP A 122 -5.62 3.33 -8.32
CA TRP A 122 -6.61 2.65 -7.53
C TRP A 122 -8.03 2.89 -8.07
N GLY A 123 -8.93 1.98 -7.76
CA GLY A 123 -10.35 2.11 -8.05
C GLY A 123 -11.17 1.27 -7.09
N LEU A 124 -12.33 1.79 -6.69
CA LEU A 124 -13.31 1.07 -5.88
C LEU A 124 -14.48 0.67 -6.79
N GLU A 125 -14.72 -0.63 -6.93
CA GLU A 125 -15.61 -1.18 -7.94
C GLU A 125 -16.69 -2.09 -7.33
N SER A 126 -17.85 -2.15 -7.94
CA SER A 126 -18.92 -3.08 -7.53
C SER A 126 -18.66 -4.53 -7.93
N THR A 127 -17.79 -4.76 -8.89
CA THR A 127 -17.38 -6.10 -9.37
C THR A 127 -15.86 -6.14 -9.62
N GLN A 128 -15.29 -7.34 -9.77
CA GLN A 128 -13.86 -7.52 -10.00
C GLN A 128 -13.59 -8.11 -11.39
N THR A 129 -14.16 -7.54 -12.44
CA THR A 129 -13.96 -8.01 -13.82
C THR A 129 -12.62 -7.55 -14.40
N ALA A 130 -12.15 -8.24 -15.45
CA ALA A 130 -10.95 -7.83 -16.17
C ALA A 130 -11.05 -6.38 -16.69
N ARG A 131 -12.25 -5.96 -17.14
CA ARG A 131 -12.50 -4.59 -17.62
C ARG A 131 -12.18 -3.53 -16.55
N GLN A 132 -12.60 -3.76 -15.31
CA GLN A 132 -12.34 -2.82 -14.22
C GLN A 132 -10.86 -2.78 -13.83
N VAL A 133 -10.22 -3.94 -13.77
CA VAL A 133 -8.76 -4.01 -13.54
C VAL A 133 -7.99 -3.26 -14.63
N ILE A 134 -8.39 -3.42 -15.91
CA ILE A 134 -7.80 -2.68 -17.03
C ILE A 134 -8.08 -1.17 -16.93
N SER A 135 -9.29 -0.76 -16.54
CA SER A 135 -9.65 0.65 -16.38
C SER A 135 -8.77 1.36 -15.35
N VAL A 136 -8.54 0.71 -14.21
CA VAL A 136 -7.65 1.24 -13.16
C VAL A 136 -6.21 1.30 -13.65
N LEU A 137 -5.74 0.27 -14.37
CA LEU A 137 -4.40 0.27 -14.97
C LEU A 137 -4.25 1.37 -16.01
N ASP A 138 -5.24 1.57 -16.85
CA ASP A 138 -5.23 2.61 -17.91
C ASP A 138 -5.14 4.02 -17.30
N SER A 139 -5.87 4.28 -16.21
CA SER A 139 -5.77 5.53 -15.46
C SER A 139 -4.36 5.72 -14.87
N ALA A 140 -3.79 4.68 -14.26
CA ALA A 140 -2.43 4.71 -13.72
C ALA A 140 -1.39 4.98 -14.82
N VAL A 141 -1.52 4.30 -15.98
CA VAL A 141 -0.63 4.46 -17.14
C VAL A 141 -0.71 5.88 -17.71
N LYS A 142 -1.90 6.45 -17.86
CA LYS A 142 -2.09 7.83 -18.33
C LYS A 142 -1.46 8.86 -17.40
N HIS A 143 -1.56 8.63 -16.09
CA HIS A 143 -1.02 9.55 -15.10
C HIS A 143 0.50 9.46 -14.97
N ARG A 144 1.05 8.24 -14.97
CA ARG A 144 2.47 7.98 -14.70
C ARG A 144 3.33 7.88 -15.94
N ASN A 145 2.73 7.67 -17.12
CA ASN A 145 3.40 7.47 -18.42
C ASN A 145 4.64 6.53 -18.31
N PRO A 146 4.49 5.30 -17.80
CA PRO A 146 5.62 4.41 -17.57
C PRO A 146 6.26 3.98 -18.89
N PRO A 147 7.60 3.76 -18.92
CA PRO A 147 8.29 3.32 -20.13
C PRO A 147 7.88 1.90 -20.53
N PRO A 148 8.06 1.52 -21.82
CA PRO A 148 7.96 0.13 -22.23
C PRO A 148 8.87 -0.79 -21.41
N GLY A 149 8.40 -2.03 -21.16
CA GLY A 149 9.13 -2.99 -20.32
C GLY A 149 8.78 -2.92 -18.83
N LEU A 150 7.80 -2.07 -18.43
CA LEU A 150 7.21 -2.14 -17.09
C LEU A 150 6.71 -3.57 -16.82
N ILE A 151 7.11 -4.14 -15.70
CA ILE A 151 6.63 -5.44 -15.23
C ILE A 151 5.40 -5.21 -14.35
N ILE A 152 4.27 -5.84 -14.71
CA ILE A 152 3.07 -5.88 -13.88
C ILE A 152 3.01 -7.25 -13.20
N HIS A 153 3.23 -7.27 -11.89
CA HIS A 153 3.20 -8.49 -11.09
C HIS A 153 1.88 -8.60 -10.34
N SER A 154 1.24 -9.75 -10.43
CA SER A 154 -0.06 -10.01 -9.81
C SER A 154 -0.15 -11.41 -9.23
N ASP A 155 -1.20 -11.66 -8.44
CA ASP A 155 -1.67 -13.01 -8.20
C ASP A 155 -2.21 -13.65 -9.51
N LYS A 156 -2.67 -14.91 -9.39
CA LYS A 156 -3.21 -15.69 -10.52
C LYS A 156 -4.72 -15.52 -10.68
N GLY A 157 -5.27 -14.42 -10.26
CA GLY A 157 -6.67 -14.10 -10.44
C GLY A 157 -7.13 -14.26 -11.90
N SER A 158 -8.35 -14.73 -12.14
CA SER A 158 -8.89 -14.91 -13.48
C SER A 158 -8.88 -13.61 -14.29
N GLN A 159 -9.03 -12.47 -13.62
CA GLN A 159 -9.00 -11.15 -14.21
C GLN A 159 -7.64 -10.82 -14.84
N MET A 160 -6.54 -11.11 -14.11
CA MET A 160 -5.16 -10.84 -14.54
C MET A 160 -4.68 -11.84 -15.62
N ARG A 161 -5.36 -12.99 -15.74
CA ARG A 161 -5.08 -14.00 -16.77
C ARG A 161 -5.99 -13.89 -18.00
N SER A 162 -6.97 -12.99 -17.99
CA SER A 162 -7.90 -12.81 -19.09
C SER A 162 -7.19 -12.44 -20.39
N TRP A 163 -7.82 -12.76 -21.53
CA TRP A 163 -7.29 -12.40 -22.83
C TRP A 163 -7.20 -10.87 -22.99
N GLU A 164 -8.21 -10.16 -22.57
CA GLU A 164 -8.30 -8.68 -22.64
C GLU A 164 -7.15 -8.01 -21.88
N TYR A 165 -6.86 -8.50 -20.67
CA TYR A 165 -5.77 -7.98 -19.84
C TYR A 165 -4.41 -8.19 -20.52
N ARG A 166 -4.16 -9.38 -21.06
CA ARG A 166 -2.92 -9.69 -21.79
C ARG A 166 -2.77 -8.87 -23.06
N VAL A 167 -3.86 -8.64 -23.80
CA VAL A 167 -3.86 -7.76 -25.00
C VAL A 167 -3.50 -6.34 -24.60
N TYR A 168 -4.09 -5.83 -23.50
CA TYR A 168 -3.77 -4.51 -22.99
C TYR A 168 -2.27 -4.37 -22.65
N LEU A 169 -1.71 -5.31 -21.89
CA LEU A 169 -0.29 -5.29 -21.54
C LEU A 169 0.61 -5.33 -22.79
N LYS A 170 0.30 -6.20 -23.75
CA LYS A 170 1.05 -6.31 -25.01
C LYS A 170 1.02 -5.00 -25.82
N LYS A 171 -0.14 -4.34 -25.90
CA LYS A 171 -0.31 -3.05 -26.58
C LYS A 171 0.63 -1.98 -26.01
N HIS A 172 0.78 -1.94 -24.71
CA HIS A 172 1.66 -1.00 -23.99
C HIS A 172 3.10 -1.49 -23.84
N LYS A 173 3.44 -2.65 -24.42
CA LYS A 173 4.76 -3.32 -24.27
C LYS A 173 5.14 -3.59 -22.80
N PHE A 174 4.15 -3.87 -21.96
CA PHE A 174 4.35 -4.27 -20.57
C PHE A 174 4.48 -5.79 -20.46
N ILE A 175 5.12 -6.25 -19.38
CA ILE A 175 5.45 -7.64 -19.15
C ILE A 175 4.61 -8.16 -18.00
N ALA A 176 3.84 -9.22 -18.23
CA ALA A 176 3.09 -9.89 -17.17
C ALA A 176 4.02 -10.79 -16.32
N SER A 177 3.89 -10.69 -15.01
CA SER A 177 4.53 -11.58 -14.05
C SER A 177 3.50 -12.05 -13.02
N TYR A 178 3.63 -13.28 -12.55
CA TYR A 178 2.65 -13.88 -11.62
C TYR A 178 3.35 -14.49 -10.41
N THR A 179 2.71 -14.44 -9.24
CA THR A 179 3.21 -15.11 -8.03
C THR A 179 3.52 -16.58 -8.29
N SER A 180 4.60 -17.11 -7.71
CA SER A 180 4.94 -18.53 -7.79
C SER A 180 3.91 -19.40 -7.07
N LEU A 181 3.99 -20.72 -7.27
CA LEU A 181 3.04 -21.66 -6.67
C LEU A 181 3.36 -21.97 -5.22
N ASP A 182 4.61 -21.85 -4.87
CA ASP A 182 5.16 -22.26 -3.58
C ASP A 182 5.01 -21.20 -2.49
N HIS A 183 4.17 -20.14 -2.75
CA HIS A 183 3.83 -19.09 -1.79
C HIS A 183 5.01 -18.60 -0.96
N SER A 184 6.03 -18.05 -1.61
CA SER A 184 6.97 -17.23 -0.86
C SER A 184 6.20 -15.97 -0.43
N CYS A 185 6.04 -15.79 0.88
CA CYS A 185 5.31 -14.66 1.50
C CYS A 185 5.86 -13.28 1.07
N ASP A 186 7.00 -13.25 0.39
CA ASP A 186 7.69 -12.03 0.02
C ASP A 186 7.28 -11.46 -1.34
N GLU A 187 6.67 -12.27 -2.20
CA GLU A 187 6.42 -11.89 -3.60
C GLU A 187 5.36 -10.79 -3.77
N ASN A 188 4.43 -10.64 -2.81
CA ASN A 188 3.42 -9.58 -2.81
C ASN A 188 3.36 -8.80 -1.48
N ALA A 189 4.45 -8.83 -0.72
CA ALA A 189 4.52 -8.23 0.63
C ALA A 189 4.17 -6.74 0.64
N ALA A 190 4.48 -6.00 -0.44
CA ALA A 190 4.12 -4.60 -0.59
C ALA A 190 2.59 -4.40 -0.59
N HIS A 191 1.86 -5.20 -1.36
CA HIS A 191 0.40 -5.17 -1.44
C HIS A 191 -0.27 -5.66 -0.17
N GLU A 192 0.19 -6.80 0.38
CA GLU A 192 -0.34 -7.31 1.65
C GLU A 192 -0.16 -6.28 2.76
N SER A 193 0.99 -5.63 2.81
CA SER A 193 1.26 -4.55 3.75
C SER A 193 0.33 -3.37 3.53
N PHE A 194 0.18 -2.89 2.29
CA PHE A 194 -0.71 -1.77 1.95
C PHE A 194 -2.16 -2.08 2.29
N HIS A 195 -2.70 -3.24 1.87
CA HIS A 195 -4.07 -3.62 2.17
C HIS A 195 -4.33 -3.78 3.68
N ALA A 196 -3.35 -4.29 4.42
CA ALA A 196 -3.45 -4.33 5.88
C ALA A 196 -3.46 -2.92 6.49
N LEU A 197 -2.68 -2.00 5.92
CA LEU A 197 -2.61 -0.61 6.39
C LEU A 197 -3.92 0.14 6.12
N ILE A 198 -4.38 0.20 4.87
CA ILE A 198 -5.61 0.93 4.54
C ILE A 198 -6.82 0.39 5.30
N LYS A 199 -6.92 -0.94 5.48
CA LYS A 199 -7.99 -1.52 6.30
C LYS A 199 -7.91 -1.08 7.76
N LYS A 200 -6.72 -1.05 8.35
CA LYS A 200 -6.53 -0.71 9.76
C LYS A 200 -6.56 0.78 10.03
N GLU A 201 -5.92 1.56 9.17
CA GLU A 201 -5.72 3.00 9.37
C GLU A 201 -6.89 3.83 8.83
N CYS A 202 -7.74 3.26 7.96
CA CYS A 202 -8.86 3.94 7.34
C CYS A 202 -10.17 3.18 7.55
N ILE A 203 -10.37 2.02 6.90
CA ILE A 203 -11.68 1.37 6.78
C ILE A 203 -12.24 0.89 8.12
N TYR A 204 -11.44 0.19 8.93
CA TYR A 204 -11.93 -0.36 10.21
C TYR A 204 -12.15 0.70 11.29
N LEU A 205 -11.51 1.86 11.16
CA LEU A 205 -11.70 2.97 12.09
C LEU A 205 -13.00 3.73 11.82
N LYS A 206 -13.26 4.02 10.55
CA LYS A 206 -14.38 4.89 10.13
C LYS A 206 -15.65 4.11 9.75
N LYS A 207 -15.51 2.80 9.36
CA LYS A 207 -16.61 1.88 9.04
C LYS A 207 -17.64 2.49 8.09
N PRO A 208 -17.33 2.64 6.80
CA PRO A 208 -18.21 3.34 5.85
C PRO A 208 -19.58 2.66 5.75
N ASP A 209 -20.63 3.44 5.68
CA ASP A 209 -22.00 2.97 5.48
C ASP A 209 -22.29 2.66 4.01
N THR A 210 -21.79 3.50 3.10
CA THR A 210 -22.13 3.49 1.68
C THR A 210 -20.88 3.43 0.80
N TYR A 211 -21.07 3.16 -0.50
CA TYR A 211 -20.02 3.24 -1.52
C TYR A 211 -19.36 4.64 -1.56
N GLY A 212 -20.20 5.70 -1.57
CA GLY A 212 -19.71 7.08 -1.63
C GLY A 212 -18.79 7.43 -0.45
N GLU A 213 -19.18 7.04 0.77
CA GLU A 213 -18.34 7.23 1.95
C GLU A 213 -17.03 6.43 1.85
N ALA A 214 -17.13 5.16 1.45
CA ALA A 214 -15.94 4.31 1.27
C ALA A 214 -14.98 4.89 0.23
N TYR A 215 -15.53 5.39 -0.90
CA TYR A 215 -14.74 6.02 -1.95
C TYR A 215 -14.01 7.28 -1.46
N LEU A 216 -14.74 8.20 -0.81
CA LEU A 216 -14.14 9.43 -0.27
C LEU A 216 -13.07 9.15 0.78
N MET A 217 -13.32 8.19 1.66
CA MET A 217 -12.34 7.79 2.68
C MET A 217 -11.08 7.18 2.08
N ILE A 218 -11.21 6.36 1.04
CA ILE A 218 -10.09 5.74 0.33
C ILE A 218 -9.29 6.79 -0.43
N HIS A 219 -9.99 7.71 -1.13
CA HIS A 219 -9.38 8.85 -1.80
C HIS A 219 -8.56 9.70 -0.81
N GLU A 220 -9.17 10.14 0.27
CA GLU A 220 -8.48 10.92 1.30
C GLU A 220 -7.27 10.18 1.87
N TYR A 221 -7.42 8.86 2.10
CA TYR A 221 -6.32 8.07 2.62
C TYR A 221 -5.18 7.88 1.62
N ILE A 222 -5.47 7.57 0.35
CA ILE A 222 -4.42 7.27 -0.64
C ILE A 222 -3.78 8.55 -1.17
N ASP A 223 -4.61 9.50 -1.64
CA ASP A 223 -4.13 10.63 -2.44
C ASP A 223 -3.67 11.80 -1.56
N ASN A 224 -4.29 11.99 -0.38
CA ASN A 224 -3.96 13.09 0.51
C ASN A 224 -3.10 12.71 1.72
N PHE A 225 -3.01 11.40 2.06
CA PHE A 225 -2.22 10.97 3.21
C PHE A 225 -1.16 9.92 2.88
N TYR A 226 -1.52 8.76 2.30
CA TYR A 226 -0.59 7.65 2.10
C TYR A 226 0.57 8.02 1.17
N ASN A 227 0.26 8.54 -0.01
CA ASN A 227 1.25 8.89 -1.00
C ASN A 227 2.08 10.14 -0.60
N PRO A 228 1.47 11.29 -0.21
CA PRO A 228 2.25 12.52 0.02
C PRO A 228 2.79 12.68 1.45
N VAL A 229 2.17 12.04 2.46
CA VAL A 229 2.46 12.37 3.87
C VAL A 229 2.93 11.15 4.67
N ARG A 230 2.38 9.95 4.40
CA ARG A 230 2.63 8.80 5.25
C ARG A 230 4.05 8.28 5.11
N ILE A 231 4.87 8.44 6.16
CA ILE A 231 6.27 7.99 6.16
C ILE A 231 6.40 6.44 6.25
N HIS A 232 7.41 5.91 5.57
CA HIS A 232 7.76 4.50 5.54
C HIS A 232 9.19 4.25 6.02
N SER A 233 9.37 3.33 6.96
CA SER A 233 10.71 2.98 7.46
C SER A 233 11.62 2.41 6.37
N SER A 234 11.04 1.68 5.40
CA SER A 234 11.77 1.14 4.24
C SER A 234 12.18 2.21 3.22
N LEU A 235 11.66 3.42 3.32
CA LEU A 235 11.98 4.58 2.48
C LEU A 235 12.73 5.65 3.28
N ASN A 236 13.53 5.27 4.26
CA ASN A 236 14.27 6.19 5.14
C ASN A 236 13.34 7.22 5.81
N TYR A 237 12.14 6.80 6.21
CA TYR A 237 11.10 7.67 6.77
C TYR A 237 10.67 8.82 5.83
N LEU A 238 10.77 8.63 4.53
CA LEU A 238 10.13 9.48 3.53
C LEU A 238 8.71 8.96 3.22
N SER A 239 7.84 9.86 2.76
CA SER A 239 6.61 9.44 2.09
C SER A 239 6.93 8.88 0.70
N PRO A 240 6.03 8.10 0.06
CA PRO A 240 6.23 7.64 -1.30
C PRO A 240 6.58 8.74 -2.29
N LEU A 241 5.86 9.86 -2.28
CA LEU A 241 6.13 10.99 -3.20
C LEU A 241 7.40 11.75 -2.85
N ASP A 242 7.71 11.98 -1.56
CA ASP A 242 8.99 12.57 -1.15
C ASP A 242 10.17 11.69 -1.59
N PHE A 243 10.01 10.36 -1.47
CA PHE A 243 11.03 9.42 -1.91
C PHE A 243 11.25 9.50 -3.43
N GLU A 244 10.18 9.55 -4.23
CA GLU A 244 10.30 9.75 -5.67
C GLU A 244 10.98 11.08 -6.01
N ALA A 245 10.64 12.17 -5.32
CA ALA A 245 11.24 13.48 -5.56
C ALA A 245 12.75 13.53 -5.27
N VAL A 246 13.25 12.66 -4.38
CA VAL A 246 14.70 12.58 -4.05
C VAL A 246 15.46 11.69 -5.02
N TYR A 247 14.82 10.65 -5.58
CA TYR A 247 15.50 9.56 -6.35
C TYR A 247 15.04 9.51 -7.83
N LEU A 248 14.31 10.50 -8.33
CA LEU A 248 14.03 10.78 -9.73
C LEU A 248 14.98 11.81 -10.27
#